data_d8ad9661cbcf666c4e3e466238b25fd9
#
_entry.id   d8ad9661cbcf666c4e3e466238b25fd9
#
_cell.length_a   1.000
_cell.length_b   1.000
_cell.length_c   1.000
_cell.angle_alpha   90.00
_cell.angle_beta   90.00
_cell.angle_gamma   90.00
#
_symmetry.space_group_name_H-M   'P 1'
#
loop_
_entity.id
_entity.type
_entity.pdbx_description
1 polymer ?
#
loop_
_entity_poly.entity_id
_entity_poly.type
_entity_poly.pdbx_seq_one_letter_code
_entity_poly.pdbx_strand_id
1 'polypeptide(L)'
;MPINNSRQMQKFNPHRRYHLEAASHRSIAIQSRNFRIMAAYAAVTAACLLFCAIYEIFSFGEHSLFMRMTFMIPLLGGAVPFGLMAVSENPPSISRGAFNLWNSGLAVHGSGCLVRGIIEISGRVPDYDNYYWIISGLFLTLAFINQIVAWRRSKSVK
;
A
#
# COMPACT_ATOMS: atom_id res chain seq x y z
N MET A 1 34.92 -39.28 -29.38
CA MET A 1 34.35 -37.94 -29.03
C MET A 1 34.08 -37.93 -27.53
N PRO A 2 34.81 -37.17 -26.69
CA PRO A 2 34.53 -37.09 -25.28
C PRO A 2 33.33 -36.15 -25.08
N ILE A 3 32.24 -36.73 -24.60
CA ILE A 3 31.00 -36.00 -24.24
C ILE A 3 31.35 -35.09 -23.04
N ASN A 4 31.18 -33.80 -23.26
CA ASN A 4 31.51 -32.72 -22.33
C ASN A 4 30.70 -32.84 -21.02
N ASN A 5 31.27 -33.60 -20.06
CA ASN A 5 30.67 -33.90 -18.74
C ASN A 5 30.63 -32.67 -17.80
N SER A 6 31.33 -31.61 -18.17
CA SER A 6 31.41 -30.36 -17.38
C SER A 6 30.09 -29.57 -17.33
N ARG A 7 29.25 -29.64 -18.39
CA ARG A 7 27.93 -29.01 -18.41
C ARG A 7 26.88 -29.76 -17.60
N GLN A 8 27.03 -31.05 -17.39
CA GLN A 8 26.15 -31.87 -16.56
C GLN A 8 26.45 -31.67 -15.07
N MET A 9 27.73 -31.52 -14.68
CA MET A 9 28.10 -31.27 -13.28
C MET A 9 27.71 -29.86 -12.79
N GLN A 10 27.59 -28.87 -13.67
CA GLN A 10 27.12 -27.54 -13.32
C GLN A 10 25.62 -27.51 -12.98
N LYS A 11 24.82 -28.50 -13.44
CA LYS A 11 23.41 -28.67 -13.11
C LYS A 11 23.15 -29.27 -11.73
N PHE A 12 24.12 -29.87 -11.08
CA PHE A 12 23.98 -30.62 -9.84
C PHE A 12 24.75 -29.98 -8.66
N ASN A 13 24.67 -28.66 -8.52
CA ASN A 13 25.18 -28.01 -7.31
C ASN A 13 24.04 -27.91 -6.28
N PRO A 14 24.02 -28.75 -5.22
CA PRO A 14 22.94 -28.77 -4.23
C PRO A 14 22.78 -27.40 -3.53
N HIS A 15 23.88 -26.70 -3.25
CA HIS A 15 23.84 -25.36 -2.67
C HIS A 15 23.07 -24.34 -3.52
N ARG A 16 23.19 -24.41 -4.85
CA ARG A 16 22.46 -23.54 -5.76
C ARG A 16 20.96 -23.84 -5.77
N ARG A 17 20.56 -25.11 -5.65
CA ARG A 17 19.16 -25.52 -5.52
C ARG A 17 18.53 -24.97 -4.24
N TYR A 18 19.17 -25.14 -3.09
CA TYR A 18 18.67 -24.62 -1.81
C TYR A 18 18.49 -23.09 -1.85
N HIS A 19 19.41 -22.36 -2.49
CA HIS A 19 19.27 -20.90 -2.63
C HIS A 19 18.10 -20.52 -3.56
N LEU A 20 17.86 -21.24 -4.63
CA LEU A 20 16.74 -21.00 -5.55
C LEU A 20 15.41 -21.37 -4.91
N GLU A 21 15.33 -22.48 -4.21
CA GLU A 21 14.12 -22.89 -3.47
C GLU A 21 13.80 -21.91 -2.34
N ALA A 22 14.79 -21.50 -1.56
CA ALA A 22 14.62 -20.50 -0.50
C ALA A 22 14.18 -19.13 -1.06
N ALA A 23 14.70 -18.72 -2.22
CA ALA A 23 14.29 -17.49 -2.90
C ALA A 23 12.83 -17.59 -3.41
N SER A 24 12.46 -18.74 -3.99
CA SER A 24 11.11 -19.02 -4.47
C SER A 24 10.09 -19.01 -3.31
N HIS A 25 10.38 -19.71 -2.21
CA HIS A 25 9.51 -19.68 -1.02
C HIS A 25 9.36 -18.28 -0.44
N ARG A 26 10.44 -17.48 -0.43
CA ARG A 26 10.38 -16.09 0.04
C ARG A 26 9.51 -15.21 -0.86
N SER A 27 9.62 -15.34 -2.19
CA SER A 27 8.81 -14.56 -3.13
C SER A 27 7.31 -14.90 -3.00
N ILE A 28 6.97 -16.19 -2.88
CA ILE A 28 5.59 -16.66 -2.68
C ILE A 28 5.02 -16.09 -1.35
N ALA A 29 5.80 -16.11 -0.28
CA ALA A 29 5.36 -15.57 1.01
C ALA A 29 5.14 -14.05 0.97
N ILE A 30 5.97 -13.29 0.26
CA ILE A 30 5.80 -11.84 0.08
C ILE A 30 4.57 -11.56 -0.80
N GLN A 31 4.38 -12.32 -1.86
CA GLN A 31 3.25 -12.18 -2.78
C GLN A 31 1.92 -12.44 -2.06
N SER A 32 1.82 -13.51 -1.28
CA SER A 32 0.61 -13.82 -0.49
C SER A 32 0.30 -12.75 0.55
N ARG A 33 1.32 -12.17 1.19
CA ARG A 33 1.18 -11.03 2.10
C ARG A 33 0.64 -9.81 1.37
N ASN A 34 1.20 -9.47 0.22
CA ASN A 34 0.77 -8.30 -0.55
C ASN A 34 -0.67 -8.46 -1.05
N PHE A 35 -1.07 -9.66 -1.44
CA PHE A 35 -2.45 -9.96 -1.81
C PHE A 35 -3.43 -9.76 -0.64
N ARG A 36 -3.07 -10.20 0.56
CA ARG A 36 -3.90 -9.98 1.78
C ARG A 36 -4.02 -8.49 2.11
N ILE A 37 -2.94 -7.72 1.95
CA ILE A 37 -2.95 -6.27 2.15
C ILE A 37 -3.84 -5.59 1.10
N MET A 38 -3.70 -5.96 -0.17
CA MET A 38 -4.56 -5.48 -1.27
C MET A 38 -6.04 -5.74 -0.95
N ALA A 39 -6.39 -6.97 -0.53
CA ALA A 39 -7.75 -7.35 -0.18
C ALA A 39 -8.31 -6.51 0.98
N ALA A 40 -7.48 -6.24 2.00
CA ALA A 40 -7.87 -5.38 3.12
C ALA A 40 -8.16 -3.94 2.66
N TYR A 41 -7.31 -3.37 1.80
CA TYR A 41 -7.57 -2.03 1.24
C TYR A 41 -8.77 -2.00 0.31
N ALA A 42 -9.01 -3.06 -0.47
CA ALA A 42 -10.21 -3.17 -1.28
C ALA A 42 -11.48 -3.22 -0.43
N ALA A 43 -11.45 -3.94 0.71
CA ALA A 43 -12.55 -3.94 1.67
C ALA A 43 -12.80 -2.56 2.28
N VAL A 44 -11.74 -1.82 2.66
CA VAL A 44 -11.86 -0.45 3.15
C VAL A 44 -12.42 0.48 2.07
N THR A 45 -11.97 0.34 0.82
CA THR A 45 -12.51 1.08 -0.33
C THR A 45 -14.02 0.83 -0.50
N ALA A 46 -14.44 -0.43 -0.44
CA ALA A 46 -15.84 -0.80 -0.53
C ALA A 46 -16.67 -0.22 0.64
N ALA A 47 -16.12 -0.25 1.86
CA ALA A 47 -16.75 0.36 3.02
C ALA A 47 -16.90 1.89 2.86
N CYS A 48 -15.89 2.57 2.33
CA CYS A 48 -15.97 4.00 2.02
C CYS A 48 -17.06 4.31 0.98
N LEU A 49 -17.14 3.51 -0.10
CA LEU A 49 -18.17 3.65 -1.12
C LEU A 49 -19.56 3.46 -0.54
N LEU A 50 -19.75 2.41 0.28
CA LEU A 50 -21.03 2.15 0.95
C LEU A 50 -21.40 3.30 1.90
N PHE A 51 -20.45 3.79 2.68
CA PHE A 51 -20.67 4.92 3.57
C PHE A 51 -21.08 6.18 2.80
N CYS A 52 -20.39 6.50 1.70
CA CYS A 52 -20.72 7.64 0.84
C CYS A 52 -22.14 7.48 0.24
N ALA A 53 -22.50 6.28 -0.25
CA ALA A 53 -23.81 6.02 -0.83
C ALA A 53 -24.94 6.17 0.22
N ILE A 54 -24.75 5.63 1.42
CA ILE A 54 -25.71 5.79 2.52
C ILE A 54 -25.87 7.27 2.87
N TYR A 55 -24.76 8.00 2.98
CA TYR A 55 -24.81 9.41 3.35
C TYR A 55 -25.49 10.27 2.28
N GLU A 56 -25.28 10.00 0.99
CA GLU A 56 -25.98 10.68 -0.11
C GLU A 56 -27.51 10.53 -0.02
N ILE A 57 -28.00 9.36 0.41
CA ILE A 57 -29.45 9.12 0.58
C ILE A 57 -30.04 10.07 1.68
N PHE A 58 -29.27 10.34 2.75
CA PHE A 58 -29.72 11.15 3.86
C PHE A 58 -29.39 12.64 3.72
N SER A 59 -28.57 13.06 2.73
CA SER A 59 -28.11 14.44 2.60
C SER A 59 -29.09 15.38 1.87
N PHE A 60 -30.29 14.92 1.53
CA PHE A 60 -31.33 15.74 0.87
C PHE A 60 -30.89 16.46 -0.41
N GLY A 61 -29.92 15.88 -1.14
CA GLY A 61 -29.42 16.44 -2.41
C GLY A 61 -28.16 17.30 -2.30
N GLU A 62 -27.66 17.54 -1.10
CA GLU A 62 -26.36 18.20 -0.90
C GLU A 62 -25.22 17.22 -1.13
N HIS A 63 -24.22 17.63 -1.93
CA HIS A 63 -23.09 16.78 -2.32
C HIS A 63 -21.76 17.43 -1.97
N SER A 64 -20.86 16.67 -1.33
CA SER A 64 -19.47 17.06 -1.15
C SER A 64 -18.55 16.23 -2.04
N LEU A 65 -17.70 16.90 -2.82
CA LEU A 65 -16.67 16.27 -3.63
C LEU A 65 -15.64 15.50 -2.77
N PHE A 66 -15.30 16.05 -1.61
CA PHE A 66 -14.33 15.41 -0.69
C PHE A 66 -14.86 14.10 -0.16
N MET A 67 -16.13 14.03 0.17
CA MET A 67 -16.78 12.81 0.65
C MET A 67 -16.84 11.76 -0.46
N ARG A 68 -17.24 12.14 -1.68
CA ARG A 68 -17.28 11.24 -2.83
C ARG A 68 -15.91 10.71 -3.22
N MET A 69 -14.83 11.51 -3.05
CA MET A 69 -13.47 11.11 -3.41
C MET A 69 -12.73 10.32 -2.30
N THR A 70 -13.32 10.20 -1.10
CA THR A 70 -12.69 9.52 0.04
C THR A 70 -12.28 8.07 -0.29
N PHE A 71 -13.06 7.34 -1.08
CA PHE A 71 -12.74 5.96 -1.48
C PHE A 71 -11.48 5.85 -2.36
N MET A 72 -11.10 6.93 -3.07
CA MET A 72 -9.90 6.94 -3.88
C MET A 72 -8.62 6.81 -3.04
N ILE A 73 -8.64 7.27 -1.80
CA ILE A 73 -7.47 7.24 -0.91
C ILE A 73 -7.02 5.79 -0.62
N PRO A 74 -7.87 4.89 -0.08
CA PRO A 74 -7.47 3.50 0.11
C PRO A 74 -7.30 2.75 -1.22
N LEU A 75 -8.02 3.12 -2.27
CA LEU A 75 -7.89 2.50 -3.59
C LEU A 75 -6.52 2.78 -4.20
N LEU A 76 -6.17 4.06 -4.38
CA LEU A 76 -4.92 4.47 -5.04
C LEU A 76 -3.72 4.39 -4.11
N GLY A 77 -3.88 4.66 -2.82
CA GLY A 77 -2.81 4.58 -1.82
C GLY A 77 -2.53 3.16 -1.30
N GLY A 78 -3.46 2.24 -1.49
CA GLY A 78 -3.37 0.89 -0.95
C GLY A 78 -3.65 -0.22 -1.97
N ALA A 79 -4.90 -0.40 -2.39
CA ALA A 79 -5.30 -1.53 -3.20
C ALA A 79 -4.51 -1.64 -4.52
N VAL A 80 -4.33 -0.55 -5.24
CA VAL A 80 -3.59 -0.52 -6.52
C VAL A 80 -2.11 -0.84 -6.33
N PRO A 81 -1.31 -0.14 -5.50
CA PRO A 81 0.11 -0.42 -5.38
C PRO A 81 0.40 -1.82 -4.81
N PHE A 82 -0.35 -2.28 -3.81
CA PHE A 82 -0.17 -3.63 -3.27
C PHE A 82 -0.68 -4.71 -4.21
N GLY A 83 -1.69 -4.43 -5.04
CA GLY A 83 -2.14 -5.30 -6.12
C GLY A 83 -1.07 -5.49 -7.19
N LEU A 84 -0.44 -4.41 -7.65
CA LEU A 84 0.68 -4.46 -8.60
C LEU A 84 1.87 -5.23 -8.02
N MET A 85 2.19 -5.03 -6.73
CA MET A 85 3.24 -5.78 -6.06
C MET A 85 2.88 -7.26 -5.87
N ALA A 86 1.61 -7.62 -5.73
CA ALA A 86 1.15 -8.99 -5.60
C ALA A 86 1.29 -9.78 -6.91
N VAL A 87 1.18 -9.13 -8.06
CA VAL A 87 1.33 -9.74 -9.40
C VAL A 87 2.79 -9.73 -9.87
N SER A 88 3.65 -8.89 -9.28
CA SER A 88 5.06 -8.78 -9.66
C SER A 88 5.84 -10.05 -9.33
N GLU A 89 6.66 -10.54 -10.26
CA GLU A 89 7.55 -11.69 -10.07
C GLU A 89 8.61 -11.44 -8.99
N ASN A 90 9.06 -10.18 -8.82
CA ASN A 90 10.07 -9.77 -7.86
C ASN A 90 9.53 -8.61 -7.00
N PRO A 91 8.57 -8.87 -6.08
CA PRO A 91 7.97 -7.82 -5.28
C PRO A 91 9.00 -7.18 -4.35
N PRO A 92 9.05 -5.83 -4.28
CA PRO A 92 9.96 -5.14 -3.39
C PRO A 92 9.60 -5.43 -1.92
N SER A 93 10.60 -5.59 -1.08
CA SER A 93 10.39 -5.74 0.36
C SER A 93 10.12 -4.37 0.98
N ILE A 94 8.94 -4.21 1.58
CA ILE A 94 8.58 -2.99 2.31
C ILE A 94 8.93 -3.19 3.78
N SER A 95 9.63 -2.21 4.39
CA SER A 95 9.92 -2.23 5.81
C SER A 95 8.64 -2.05 6.63
N ARG A 96 8.57 -2.72 7.81
CA ARG A 96 7.39 -2.61 8.68
C ARG A 96 7.13 -1.17 9.13
N GLY A 97 8.20 -0.40 9.41
CA GLY A 97 8.09 0.99 9.79
C GLY A 97 7.52 1.87 8.67
N ALA A 98 8.01 1.71 7.44
CA ALA A 98 7.49 2.43 6.27
C ALA A 98 6.01 2.08 6.03
N PHE A 99 5.63 0.82 6.13
CA PHE A 99 4.25 0.38 5.97
C PHE A 99 3.31 0.99 7.02
N ASN A 100 3.71 1.02 8.30
CA ASN A 100 2.90 1.61 9.37
C ASN A 100 2.72 3.12 9.17
N LEU A 101 3.82 3.84 8.86
CA LEU A 101 3.76 5.28 8.59
C LEU A 101 2.88 5.60 7.37
N TRP A 102 2.97 4.78 6.33
CA TRP A 102 2.13 4.89 5.14
C TRP A 102 0.64 4.74 5.48
N ASN A 103 0.28 3.69 6.24
CA ASN A 103 -1.09 3.46 6.69
C ASN A 103 -1.61 4.62 7.54
N SER A 104 -0.79 5.12 8.47
CA SER A 104 -1.16 6.28 9.31
C SER A 104 -1.42 7.51 8.46
N GLY A 105 -0.58 7.78 7.45
CA GLY A 105 -0.76 8.88 6.52
C GLY A 105 -2.07 8.79 5.74
N LEU A 106 -2.36 7.62 5.17
CA LEU A 106 -3.61 7.39 4.44
C LEU A 106 -4.85 7.49 5.35
N ALA A 107 -4.77 6.99 6.59
CA ALA A 107 -5.86 7.07 7.55
C ALA A 107 -6.17 8.52 7.94
N VAL A 108 -5.15 9.33 8.23
CA VAL A 108 -5.30 10.75 8.54
C VAL A 108 -5.87 11.51 7.35
N HIS A 109 -5.38 11.21 6.13
CA HIS A 109 -5.88 11.83 4.89
C HIS A 109 -7.36 11.51 4.66
N GLY A 110 -7.75 10.24 4.80
CA GLY A 110 -9.14 9.80 4.66
C GLY A 110 -10.06 10.42 5.71
N SER A 111 -9.59 10.49 6.97
CA SER A 111 -10.35 11.16 8.04
C SER A 111 -10.55 12.65 7.75
N GLY A 112 -9.53 13.33 7.21
CA GLY A 112 -9.63 14.73 6.79
C GLY A 112 -10.68 14.94 5.69
N CYS A 113 -10.70 14.06 4.67
CA CYS A 113 -11.72 14.11 3.61
C CYS A 113 -13.14 13.89 4.16
N LEU A 114 -13.32 12.94 5.08
CA LEU A 114 -14.62 12.68 5.69
C LEU A 114 -15.09 13.87 6.53
N VAL A 115 -14.24 14.40 7.42
CA VAL A 115 -14.56 15.54 8.28
C VAL A 115 -14.92 16.76 7.43
N ARG A 116 -14.11 17.08 6.42
CA ARG A 116 -14.40 18.18 5.51
C ARG A 116 -15.72 17.96 4.77
N GLY A 117 -15.96 16.77 4.25
CA GLY A 117 -17.21 16.45 3.56
C GLY A 117 -18.45 16.62 4.43
N ILE A 118 -18.40 16.19 5.70
CA ILE A 118 -19.49 16.38 6.67
C ILE A 118 -19.73 17.87 6.95
N ILE A 119 -18.66 18.66 7.13
CA ILE A 119 -18.77 20.11 7.41
C ILE A 119 -19.37 20.84 6.19
N GLU A 120 -18.93 20.53 4.97
CA GLU A 120 -19.45 21.13 3.73
C GLU A 120 -20.96 20.85 3.57
N ILE A 121 -21.39 19.61 3.80
CA ILE A 121 -22.82 19.24 3.72
C ILE A 121 -23.64 19.94 4.81
N SER A 122 -23.04 20.23 5.99
CA SER A 122 -23.72 21.00 7.05
C SER A 122 -23.82 22.50 6.75
N GLY A 123 -23.36 22.97 5.59
CA GLY A 123 -23.39 24.38 5.17
C GLY A 123 -22.37 25.26 5.88
N ARG A 124 -21.37 24.68 6.54
CA ARG A 124 -20.29 25.41 7.23
C ARG A 124 -19.03 25.42 6.42
N VAL A 125 -18.21 26.47 6.61
CA VAL A 125 -16.87 26.54 6.03
C VAL A 125 -15.88 25.87 6.99
N PRO A 126 -15.06 24.91 6.54
CA PRO A 126 -14.06 24.26 7.40
C PRO A 126 -12.88 25.20 7.64
N ASP A 127 -12.64 25.61 8.90
CA ASP A 127 -11.53 26.49 9.26
C ASP A 127 -10.23 25.72 9.60
N TYR A 128 -10.34 24.43 9.95
CA TYR A 128 -9.23 23.66 10.54
C TYR A 128 -8.83 22.41 9.72
N ASP A 129 -9.32 22.22 8.52
CA ASP A 129 -9.04 21.03 7.70
C ASP A 129 -7.58 20.98 7.20
N ASN A 130 -6.89 22.10 7.11
CA ASN A 130 -5.48 22.17 6.71
C ASN A 130 -4.55 21.32 7.58
N TYR A 131 -4.85 21.11 8.86
CA TYR A 131 -4.04 20.27 9.74
C TYR A 131 -4.01 18.80 9.31
N TYR A 132 -5.11 18.26 8.79
CA TYR A 132 -5.16 16.89 8.29
C TYR A 132 -4.23 16.68 7.08
N TRP A 133 -4.16 17.66 6.18
CA TRP A 133 -3.28 17.61 5.00
C TRP A 133 -1.82 17.68 5.39
N ILE A 134 -1.46 18.56 6.32
CA ILE A 134 -0.08 18.72 6.81
C ILE A 134 0.38 17.44 7.53
N ILE A 135 -0.42 16.94 8.46
CA ILE A 135 -0.09 15.75 9.26
C ILE A 135 0.00 14.52 8.36
N SER A 136 -0.96 14.33 7.45
CA SER A 136 -0.93 13.24 6.47
C SER A 136 0.32 13.31 5.59
N GLY A 137 0.64 14.48 5.05
CA GLY A 137 1.85 14.71 4.24
C GLY A 137 3.13 14.38 5.00
N LEU A 138 3.22 14.74 6.28
CA LEU A 138 4.34 14.41 7.15
C LEU A 138 4.51 12.88 7.29
N PHE A 139 3.43 12.15 7.60
CA PHE A 139 3.48 10.70 7.72
C PHE A 139 3.90 10.01 6.41
N LEU A 140 3.35 10.44 5.27
CA LEU A 140 3.70 9.90 3.97
C LEU A 140 5.17 10.17 3.63
N THR A 141 5.66 11.37 3.89
CA THR A 141 7.07 11.74 3.67
C THR A 141 8.01 10.89 4.54
N LEU A 142 7.67 10.71 5.83
CA LEU A 142 8.44 9.86 6.74
C LEU A 142 8.41 8.39 6.30
N ALA A 143 7.31 7.90 5.74
CA ALA A 143 7.21 6.56 5.18
C ALA A 143 8.21 6.36 4.02
N PHE A 144 8.29 7.32 3.08
CA PHE A 144 9.26 7.29 1.99
C PHE A 144 10.70 7.33 2.47
N ILE A 145 11.01 8.23 3.41
CA ILE A 145 12.37 8.33 3.99
C ILE A 145 12.75 7.00 4.65
N ASN A 146 11.86 6.43 5.46
CA ASN A 146 12.10 5.15 6.13
C ASN A 146 12.34 4.01 5.13
N GLN A 147 11.59 3.98 4.03
CA GLN A 147 11.77 2.98 2.97
C GLN A 147 13.12 3.14 2.25
N ILE A 148 13.54 4.37 1.94
CA ILE A 148 14.83 4.66 1.30
C ILE A 148 15.98 4.25 2.22
N VAL A 149 15.91 4.57 3.51
CA VAL A 149 16.93 4.19 4.51
C VAL A 149 17.02 2.66 4.62
N ALA A 150 15.89 1.96 4.68
CA ALA A 150 15.85 0.50 4.73
C ALA A 150 16.48 -0.12 3.47
N TRP A 151 16.21 0.45 2.30
CA TRP A 151 16.78 -0.02 1.04
C TRP A 151 18.29 0.21 0.94
N ARG A 152 18.79 1.38 1.39
CA ARG A 152 20.23 1.68 1.45
C ARG A 152 20.96 0.72 2.39
N ARG A 153 20.42 0.45 3.58
CA ARG A 153 21.00 -0.52 4.54
C ARG A 153 21.09 -1.92 3.95
N SER A 154 20.07 -2.35 3.21
CA SER A 154 20.07 -3.67 2.54
C SER A 154 21.12 -3.80 1.46
N LYS A 155 21.54 -2.71 0.81
CA LYS A 155 22.62 -2.71 -0.19
C LYS A 155 24.02 -2.67 0.42
N SER A 156 24.18 -2.07 1.60
CA SER A 156 25.48 -1.95 2.29
C SER A 156 25.95 -3.25 2.93
N VAL A 157 25.08 -4.23 3.11
CA VAL A 157 25.37 -5.54 3.73
C VAL A 157 25.70 -6.63 2.69
N LYS A 158 25.59 -6.33 1.40
CA LYS A 158 25.99 -7.20 0.29
C LYS A 158 27.37 -6.84 -0.24
#